data_fbeec52ac06a2c59e9b60221cbd5959e
#
_entry.id   fbeec52ac06a2c59e9b60221cbd5959e
#
_cell.length_a   1.000
_cell.length_b   1.000
_cell.length_c   1.000
_cell.angle_alpha   90.00
_cell.angle_beta   90.00
_cell.angle_gamma   90.00
#
_symmetry.space_group_name_H-M   'P 1'
#
loop_
_entity.id
_entity.type
_entity.pdbx_description
1 polymer ?
#
loop_
_entity_poly.entity_id
_entity_poly.type
_entity_poly.pdbx_seq_one_letter_code
_entity_poly.pdbx_strand_id
1 'polypeptide(L)'
;VKDAVRAFAIETFGTNHDYVFVQHLDDKHPHVHLTVRSQGYDGKRLNPRKADLATWRERFAGELRLRGVAAEATPRRTRGKVRKYDKGTVVALRRRGVVPETDKGARADVVRSATAGVSGPRLWEAKARERQAKIRDQYLDHAKDLERTGKGSDRALAKKVREFVAKMPDPETRREQLMRELASAAQRTRIDRKPNIDRQAQNSGKKIR
;
A
#
# COMPACT_ATOMS: atom_id res chain seq x y z
N VAL A 1 -16.78 17.25 8.18
CA VAL A 1 -16.70 15.79 8.47
C VAL A 1 -17.84 15.35 9.37
N LYS A 2 -18.06 16.01 10.53
CA LYS A 2 -19.12 15.65 11.50
C LYS A 2 -20.51 15.50 10.85
N ASP A 3 -20.92 16.48 10.04
CA ASP A 3 -22.24 16.45 9.39
C ASP A 3 -22.35 15.40 8.29
N ALA A 4 -21.23 15.08 7.64
CA ALA A 4 -21.17 13.95 6.69
C ALA A 4 -21.38 12.61 7.40
N VAL A 5 -20.75 12.42 8.57
CA VAL A 5 -20.96 11.20 9.38
C VAL A 5 -22.40 11.12 9.88
N ARG A 6 -22.99 12.24 10.33
CA ARG A 6 -24.38 12.28 10.77
C ARG A 6 -25.33 11.84 9.67
N ALA A 7 -25.24 12.42 8.48
CA ALA A 7 -26.07 12.06 7.33
C ALA A 7 -25.89 10.61 6.93
N PHE A 8 -24.64 10.16 6.80
CA PHE A 8 -24.31 8.77 6.50
C PHE A 8 -24.89 7.79 7.54
N ALA A 9 -24.78 8.12 8.84
CA ALA A 9 -25.27 7.24 9.91
C ALA A 9 -26.81 7.16 9.92
N ILE A 10 -27.50 8.28 9.72
CA ILE A 10 -28.96 8.31 9.60
C ILE A 10 -29.41 7.43 8.42
N GLU A 11 -28.84 7.64 7.24
CA GLU A 11 -29.23 6.92 6.02
C GLU A 11 -28.91 5.43 6.11
N THR A 12 -27.80 5.07 6.72
CA THR A 12 -27.30 3.67 6.68
C THR A 12 -27.82 2.85 7.85
N PHE A 13 -28.01 3.43 9.02
CA PHE A 13 -28.30 2.69 10.26
C PHE A 13 -29.55 3.18 10.97
N GLY A 14 -29.98 4.43 10.75
CA GLY A 14 -30.99 5.09 11.56
C GLY A 14 -32.37 4.43 11.57
N THR A 15 -32.68 3.59 10.58
CA THR A 15 -33.96 2.85 10.53
C THR A 15 -33.96 1.57 11.35
N ASN A 16 -32.80 0.98 11.65
CA ASN A 16 -32.73 -0.35 12.25
C ASN A 16 -31.74 -0.51 13.39
N HIS A 17 -30.84 0.45 13.62
CA HIS A 17 -29.79 0.33 14.63
C HIS A 17 -29.61 1.62 15.41
N ASP A 18 -29.42 1.51 16.72
CA ASP A 18 -28.88 2.61 17.53
C ASP A 18 -27.42 2.87 17.15
N TYR A 19 -27.04 4.12 17.13
CA TYR A 19 -25.66 4.51 16.91
C TYR A 19 -25.29 5.78 17.69
N VAL A 20 -24.01 5.92 17.98
CA VAL A 20 -23.39 7.10 18.54
C VAL A 20 -22.12 7.42 17.79
N PHE A 21 -21.80 8.69 17.62
CA PHE A 21 -20.53 9.08 17.04
C PHE A 21 -19.87 10.21 17.81
N VAL A 22 -18.53 10.16 17.85
CA VAL A 22 -17.69 11.17 18.50
C VAL A 22 -16.65 11.66 17.51
N GLN A 23 -16.54 12.98 17.40
CA GLN A 23 -15.49 13.60 16.60
C GLN A 23 -14.27 13.86 17.47
N HIS A 24 -13.08 13.45 16.99
CA HIS A 24 -11.80 13.75 17.58
C HIS A 24 -11.12 14.88 16.81
N LEU A 25 -10.63 15.87 17.55
CA LEU A 25 -9.94 17.05 17.02
C LEU A 25 -8.49 17.17 17.53
N ASP A 26 -8.10 16.24 18.37
CA ASP A 26 -6.78 16.16 19.03
C ASP A 26 -5.65 15.62 18.15
N ASP A 27 -5.99 15.07 16.98
CA ASP A 27 -5.02 14.57 16.00
C ASP A 27 -4.89 15.54 14.81
N LYS A 28 -3.78 15.43 14.08
CA LYS A 28 -3.49 16.21 12.86
C LYS A 28 -4.57 16.06 11.78
N HIS A 29 -5.31 14.95 11.82
CA HIS A 29 -6.38 14.66 10.88
C HIS A 29 -7.70 14.49 11.63
N PRO A 30 -8.71 15.38 11.41
CA PRO A 30 -10.02 15.21 12.00
C PRO A 30 -10.60 13.85 11.63
N HIS A 31 -11.00 13.09 12.65
CA HIS A 31 -11.62 11.78 12.45
C HIS A 31 -12.81 11.60 13.37
N VAL A 32 -13.69 10.67 13.02
CA VAL A 32 -14.92 10.39 13.76
C VAL A 32 -14.97 8.88 14.00
N HIS A 33 -15.24 8.52 15.24
CA HIS A 33 -15.61 7.16 15.63
C HIS A 33 -17.12 7.04 15.60
N LEU A 34 -17.64 6.15 14.78
CA LEU A 34 -19.05 5.78 14.73
C LEU A 34 -19.20 4.38 15.31
N THR A 35 -19.93 4.28 16.40
CA THR A 35 -20.28 3.01 17.05
C THR A 35 -21.74 2.70 16.75
N VAL A 36 -21.99 1.50 16.23
CA VAL A 36 -23.33 1.04 15.87
C VAL A 36 -23.66 -0.20 16.69
N ARG A 37 -24.85 -0.22 17.29
CA ARG A 37 -25.35 -1.39 18.01
C ARG A 37 -25.48 -2.55 17.03
N SER A 38 -24.89 -3.68 17.35
CA SER A 38 -24.90 -4.84 16.46
C SER A 38 -26.27 -5.50 16.30
N GLN A 39 -27.13 -5.42 17.34
CA GLN A 39 -28.51 -5.93 17.30
C GLN A 39 -29.42 -4.86 16.70
N GLY A 40 -30.10 -5.19 15.60
CA GLY A 40 -31.11 -4.32 15.01
C GLY A 40 -32.46 -4.40 15.73
N TYR A 41 -33.33 -3.44 15.47
CA TYR A 41 -34.72 -3.44 15.99
C TYR A 41 -35.52 -4.60 15.44
N ASP A 42 -35.16 -5.12 14.25
CA ASP A 42 -35.72 -6.32 13.64
C ASP A 42 -35.22 -7.64 14.25
N GLY A 43 -34.41 -7.57 15.33
CA GLY A 43 -33.82 -8.72 15.99
C GLY A 43 -32.63 -9.34 15.28
N LYS A 44 -32.26 -8.88 14.08
CA LYS A 44 -31.12 -9.40 13.33
C LYS A 44 -29.83 -8.69 13.74
N ARG A 45 -28.74 -9.44 13.62
CA ARG A 45 -27.42 -8.90 13.92
C ARG A 45 -26.75 -8.30 12.68
N LEU A 46 -26.21 -7.11 12.83
CA LEU A 46 -25.40 -6.46 11.80
C LEU A 46 -24.18 -7.32 11.45
N ASN A 47 -24.12 -7.78 10.20
CA ASN A 47 -23.04 -8.63 9.70
C ASN A 47 -22.61 -8.17 8.30
N PRO A 48 -21.88 -7.04 8.20
CA PRO A 48 -21.55 -6.45 6.92
C PRO A 48 -20.59 -7.32 6.11
N ARG A 49 -20.93 -7.53 4.85
CA ARG A 49 -20.09 -8.18 3.86
C ARG A 49 -19.16 -7.18 3.19
N LYS A 50 -18.22 -7.66 2.39
CA LYS A 50 -17.29 -6.79 1.64
C LYS A 50 -18.02 -5.80 0.71
N ALA A 51 -19.14 -6.20 0.14
CA ALA A 51 -19.98 -5.34 -0.70
C ALA A 51 -20.57 -4.20 0.10
N ASP A 52 -21.12 -4.48 1.29
CA ASP A 52 -21.71 -3.47 2.17
C ASP A 52 -20.66 -2.43 2.58
N LEU A 53 -19.46 -2.90 2.95
CA LEU A 53 -18.34 -2.01 3.28
C LEU A 53 -17.87 -1.16 2.08
N ALA A 54 -18.02 -1.64 0.86
CA ALA A 54 -17.74 -0.86 -0.34
C ALA A 54 -18.79 0.22 -0.55
N THR A 55 -20.07 -0.16 -0.43
CA THR A 55 -21.22 0.75 -0.51
C THR A 55 -21.14 1.84 0.56
N TRP A 56 -20.84 1.48 1.81
CA TRP A 56 -20.70 2.45 2.90
C TRP A 56 -19.58 3.46 2.65
N ARG A 57 -18.45 3.02 2.11
CA ARG A 57 -17.36 3.94 1.75
C ARG A 57 -17.77 4.92 0.66
N GLU A 58 -18.49 4.44 -0.36
CA GLU A 58 -18.97 5.32 -1.43
C GLU A 58 -20.00 6.32 -0.93
N ARG A 59 -20.99 5.88 -0.14
CA ARG A 59 -21.98 6.78 0.50
C ARG A 59 -21.29 7.83 1.35
N PHE A 60 -20.38 7.42 2.23
CA PHE A 60 -19.66 8.38 3.08
C PHE A 60 -18.81 9.36 2.27
N ALA A 61 -18.13 8.90 1.21
CA ALA A 61 -17.41 9.78 0.31
C ALA A 61 -18.36 10.74 -0.43
N GLY A 62 -19.54 10.29 -0.82
CA GLY A 62 -20.62 11.13 -1.37
C GLY A 62 -21.03 12.23 -0.41
N GLU A 63 -21.29 11.88 0.86
CA GLU A 63 -21.66 12.84 1.90
C GLU A 63 -20.56 13.89 2.17
N LEU A 64 -19.30 13.50 2.07
CA LEU A 64 -18.18 14.43 2.17
C LEU A 64 -18.13 15.39 0.97
N ARG A 65 -18.30 14.88 -0.26
CA ARG A 65 -18.32 15.69 -1.48
C ARG A 65 -19.45 16.71 -1.48
N LEU A 66 -20.65 16.33 -1.04
CA LEU A 66 -21.79 17.23 -0.90
C LEU A 66 -21.52 18.41 0.06
N ARG A 67 -20.55 18.26 0.97
CA ARG A 67 -20.11 19.29 1.93
C ARG A 67 -18.79 19.94 1.55
N GLY A 68 -18.39 19.86 0.28
CA GLY A 68 -17.18 20.51 -0.24
C GLY A 68 -15.87 19.84 0.15
N VAL A 69 -15.90 18.65 0.74
CA VAL A 69 -14.69 17.90 1.08
C VAL A 69 -14.39 16.91 -0.03
N ALA A 70 -13.25 17.09 -0.70
CA ALA A 70 -12.78 16.17 -1.72
C ALA A 70 -12.52 14.79 -1.10
N ALA A 71 -13.30 13.79 -1.49
CA ALA A 71 -13.22 12.44 -0.95
C ALA A 71 -13.37 11.40 -2.06
N GLU A 72 -12.61 10.31 -1.93
CA GLU A 72 -12.54 9.22 -2.90
C GLU A 72 -12.68 7.87 -2.19
N ALA A 73 -13.62 7.06 -2.67
CA ALA A 73 -13.93 5.73 -2.11
C ALA A 73 -13.16 4.59 -2.80
N THR A 74 -12.49 4.87 -3.94
CA THR A 74 -11.76 3.84 -4.67
C THR A 74 -10.72 3.13 -3.81
N PRO A 75 -10.56 1.83 -3.96
CA PRO A 75 -9.56 1.06 -3.22
C PRO A 75 -8.14 1.59 -3.44
N ARG A 76 -7.32 1.58 -2.39
CA ARG A 76 -5.93 2.08 -2.45
C ARG A 76 -5.10 1.48 -3.57
N ARG A 77 -5.31 0.18 -3.86
CA ARG A 77 -4.59 -0.53 -4.93
C ARG A 77 -4.83 0.09 -6.31
N THR A 78 -6.07 0.52 -6.61
CA THR A 78 -6.41 1.18 -7.87
C THR A 78 -5.81 2.58 -7.96
N ARG A 79 -5.54 3.23 -6.84
CA ARG A 79 -4.85 4.52 -6.75
C ARG A 79 -3.31 4.39 -6.76
N GLY A 80 -2.75 3.29 -7.23
CA GLY A 80 -1.32 3.05 -7.28
C GLY A 80 -0.64 2.83 -5.92
N LYS A 81 -1.42 2.70 -4.82
CA LYS A 81 -0.88 2.48 -3.47
C LYS A 81 -0.88 1.01 -3.13
N VAL A 82 0.09 0.29 -3.63
CA VAL A 82 0.20 -1.17 -3.49
C VAL A 82 0.71 -1.62 -2.12
N ARG A 83 1.51 -0.79 -1.45
CA ARG A 83 2.05 -1.11 -0.14
C ARG A 83 1.11 -0.67 0.98
N LYS A 84 0.90 -1.56 1.96
CA LYS A 84 0.26 -1.21 3.23
C LYS A 84 1.27 -0.45 4.10
N TYR A 85 0.89 0.70 4.64
CA TYR A 85 1.72 1.38 5.63
C TYR A 85 1.82 0.55 6.91
N ASP A 86 2.99 0.60 7.53
CA ASP A 86 3.18 -0.01 8.83
C ASP A 86 2.31 0.68 9.88
N LYS A 87 1.86 -0.07 10.87
CA LYS A 87 1.15 0.51 12.01
C LYS A 87 2.08 1.47 12.76
N GLY A 88 1.54 2.53 13.32
CA GLY A 88 2.32 3.54 14.07
C GLY A 88 3.19 2.92 15.16
N THR A 89 2.67 1.90 15.86
CA THR A 89 3.42 1.12 16.86
C THR A 89 4.65 0.43 16.28
N VAL A 90 4.55 -0.16 15.09
CA VAL A 90 5.68 -0.80 14.39
C VAL A 90 6.73 0.23 14.00
N VAL A 91 6.30 1.39 13.49
CA VAL A 91 7.20 2.50 13.16
C VAL A 91 7.92 3.02 14.40
N ALA A 92 7.20 3.20 15.52
CA ALA A 92 7.76 3.66 16.78
C ALA A 92 8.78 2.67 17.35
N LEU A 93 8.53 1.35 17.27
CA LEU A 93 9.48 0.32 17.67
C LEU A 93 10.78 0.39 16.87
N ARG A 94 10.68 0.48 15.54
CA ARG A 94 11.85 0.58 14.66
C ARG A 94 12.67 1.84 14.94
N ARG A 95 12.02 2.98 15.19
CA ARG A 95 12.73 4.24 15.57
C ARG A 95 13.51 4.11 16.86
N ARG A 96 13.06 3.28 17.80
CA ARG A 96 13.76 2.96 19.06
C ARG A 96 14.79 1.84 18.91
N GLY A 97 15.06 1.35 17.70
CA GLY A 97 15.98 0.24 17.45
C GLY A 97 15.43 -1.14 17.84
N VAL A 98 14.17 -1.21 18.25
CA VAL A 98 13.52 -2.48 18.63
C VAL A 98 13.00 -3.17 17.37
N VAL A 99 13.33 -4.46 17.20
CA VAL A 99 12.85 -5.25 16.07
C VAL A 99 11.41 -5.69 16.33
N PRO A 100 10.41 -5.22 15.55
CA PRO A 100 9.03 -5.64 15.70
C PRO A 100 8.85 -7.14 15.46
N GLU A 101 7.87 -7.76 16.09
CA GLU A 101 7.58 -9.20 15.92
C GLU A 101 7.27 -9.56 14.46
N THR A 102 6.59 -8.68 13.74
CA THR A 102 6.35 -8.82 12.30
C THR A 102 7.64 -8.90 11.47
N ASP A 103 8.68 -8.17 11.88
CA ASP A 103 9.98 -8.19 11.21
C ASP A 103 10.79 -9.43 11.58
N LYS A 104 10.67 -9.91 12.82
CA LYS A 104 11.26 -11.19 13.24
C LYS A 104 10.70 -12.36 12.44
N GLY A 105 9.36 -12.42 12.30
CA GLY A 105 8.69 -13.42 11.47
C GLY A 105 9.15 -13.40 10.01
N ALA A 106 9.23 -12.19 9.42
CA ALA A 106 9.69 -12.04 8.05
C ALA A 106 11.16 -12.43 7.86
N ARG A 107 12.04 -12.13 8.84
CA ARG A 107 13.45 -12.54 8.83
C ARG A 107 13.60 -14.05 8.93
N ALA A 108 12.88 -14.67 9.87
CA ALA A 108 12.88 -16.13 10.03
C ALA A 108 12.43 -16.85 8.75
N ASP A 109 11.48 -16.25 8.05
CA ASP A 109 10.96 -16.76 6.79
C ASP A 109 11.97 -16.65 5.63
N VAL A 110 12.71 -15.55 5.58
CA VAL A 110 13.83 -15.37 4.64
C VAL A 110 14.91 -16.41 4.88
N VAL A 111 15.30 -16.62 6.14
CA VAL A 111 16.32 -17.61 6.51
C VAL A 111 15.87 -19.02 6.10
N ARG A 112 14.63 -19.41 6.44
CA ARG A 112 14.07 -20.72 6.05
C ARG A 112 14.07 -20.90 4.53
N SER A 113 13.70 -19.87 3.77
CA SER A 113 13.69 -19.92 2.30
C SER A 113 15.10 -20.11 1.75
N ALA A 114 16.08 -19.40 2.30
CA ALA A 114 17.48 -19.49 1.89
C ALA A 114 18.08 -20.87 2.16
N THR A 115 17.81 -21.43 3.37
CA THR A 115 18.28 -22.78 3.75
C THR A 115 17.63 -23.89 2.91
N ALA A 116 16.36 -23.71 2.55
CA ALA A 116 15.65 -24.68 1.71
C ALA A 116 15.94 -24.54 0.20
N GLY A 117 16.80 -23.61 -0.21
CA GLY A 117 17.09 -23.34 -1.63
C GLY A 117 15.88 -22.81 -2.42
N VAL A 118 14.81 -22.37 -1.71
CA VAL A 118 13.60 -21.87 -2.33
C VAL A 118 13.80 -20.40 -2.70
N SER A 119 14.07 -20.16 -3.97
CA SER A 119 14.11 -18.81 -4.54
C SER A 119 12.84 -18.57 -5.35
N GLY A 120 12.19 -17.43 -5.13
CA GLY A 120 11.03 -17.01 -5.90
C GLY A 120 9.86 -16.52 -5.06
N PRO A 121 8.86 -15.91 -5.71
CA PRO A 121 7.67 -15.38 -5.05
C PRO A 121 6.78 -16.53 -4.57
N ARG A 122 6.13 -16.33 -3.42
CA ARG A 122 5.08 -17.22 -2.96
C ARG A 122 3.82 -17.06 -3.80
N LEU A 123 2.95 -18.06 -3.80
CA LEU A 123 1.69 -18.03 -4.55
C LEU A 123 0.87 -16.77 -4.33
N TRP A 124 0.78 -16.29 -3.08
CA TRP A 124 0.04 -15.07 -2.78
C TRP A 124 0.76 -13.78 -3.22
N GLU A 125 2.09 -13.76 -3.26
CA GLU A 125 2.91 -12.69 -3.82
C GLU A 125 2.72 -12.62 -5.34
N ALA A 126 2.73 -13.76 -6.01
CA ALA A 126 2.44 -13.85 -7.44
C ALA A 126 1.02 -13.35 -7.78
N LYS A 127 0.01 -13.78 -7.00
CA LYS A 127 -1.37 -13.27 -7.14
C LYS A 127 -1.49 -11.76 -6.90
N ALA A 128 -0.70 -11.20 -6.00
CA ALA A 128 -0.69 -9.75 -5.76
C ALA A 128 -0.12 -8.99 -6.96
N ARG A 129 0.96 -9.49 -7.57
CA ARG A 129 1.55 -8.92 -8.79
C ARG A 129 0.61 -9.04 -9.99
N GLU A 130 0.02 -10.21 -10.20
CA GLU A 130 -0.99 -10.43 -11.27
C GLU A 130 -2.15 -9.44 -11.15
N ARG A 131 -2.66 -9.25 -9.94
CA ARG A 131 -3.75 -8.27 -9.70
C ARG A 131 -3.30 -6.85 -10.02
N GLN A 132 -2.08 -6.49 -9.68
CA GLN A 132 -1.54 -5.16 -9.98
C GLN A 132 -1.29 -4.98 -11.49
N ALA A 133 -0.84 -6.01 -12.18
CA ALA A 133 -0.73 -6.00 -13.64
C ALA A 133 -2.09 -5.73 -14.30
N LYS A 134 -3.14 -6.47 -13.91
CA LYS A 134 -4.51 -6.25 -14.41
C LYS A 134 -5.00 -4.82 -14.20
N ILE A 135 -4.68 -4.21 -13.05
CA ILE A 135 -5.05 -2.81 -12.78
C ILE A 135 -4.31 -1.85 -13.75
N ARG A 136 -3.01 -2.07 -13.96
CA ARG A 136 -2.20 -1.28 -14.90
C ARG A 136 -2.74 -1.40 -16.33
N ASP A 137 -3.06 -2.62 -16.76
CA ASP A 137 -3.60 -2.88 -18.09
C ASP A 137 -4.93 -2.13 -18.30
N GLN A 138 -5.83 -2.16 -17.33
CA GLN A 138 -7.08 -1.41 -17.39
C GLN A 138 -6.86 0.10 -17.55
N TYR A 139 -5.90 0.69 -16.83
CA TYR A 139 -5.56 2.11 -17.02
C TYR A 139 -4.98 2.38 -18.41
N LEU A 140 -4.12 1.50 -18.91
CA LEU A 140 -3.52 1.65 -20.24
C LEU A 140 -4.57 1.48 -21.35
N ASP A 141 -5.54 0.60 -21.19
CA ASP A 141 -6.63 0.44 -22.14
C ASP A 141 -7.52 1.70 -22.17
N HIS A 142 -7.87 2.25 -21.00
CA HIS A 142 -8.56 3.55 -20.96
C HIS A 142 -7.74 4.67 -21.59
N ALA A 143 -6.42 4.68 -21.43
CA ALA A 143 -5.58 5.67 -22.11
C ALA A 143 -5.63 5.52 -23.65
N LYS A 144 -5.64 4.28 -24.17
CA LYS A 144 -5.83 4.02 -25.61
C LYS A 144 -7.19 4.51 -26.11
N ASP A 145 -8.25 4.26 -25.33
CA ASP A 145 -9.59 4.71 -25.68
C ASP A 145 -9.68 6.24 -25.72
N LEU A 146 -9.09 6.93 -24.77
CA LEU A 146 -8.98 8.40 -24.80
C LEU A 146 -8.21 8.91 -26.03
N GLU A 147 -7.15 8.24 -26.45
CA GLU A 147 -6.39 8.59 -27.66
C GLU A 147 -7.23 8.43 -28.93
N ARG A 148 -8.13 7.43 -28.98
CA ARG A 148 -9.04 7.19 -30.13
C ARG A 148 -10.08 8.29 -30.31
N THR A 149 -10.48 9.01 -29.26
CA THR A 149 -11.44 10.12 -29.37
C THR A 149 -10.90 11.27 -30.22
N GLY A 150 -9.59 11.37 -30.38
CA GLY A 150 -8.93 12.39 -31.18
C GLY A 150 -8.92 13.81 -30.60
N LYS A 151 -9.64 14.05 -29.49
CA LYS A 151 -9.71 15.35 -28.83
C LYS A 151 -8.39 15.68 -28.11
N GLY A 152 -7.95 16.93 -28.18
CA GLY A 152 -6.70 17.38 -27.55
C GLY A 152 -6.68 17.19 -26.02
N SER A 153 -7.82 17.45 -25.35
CA SER A 153 -8.01 17.23 -23.91
C SER A 153 -7.83 15.77 -23.53
N ASP A 154 -8.38 14.85 -24.32
CA ASP A 154 -8.37 13.42 -24.06
C ASP A 154 -6.96 12.84 -24.27
N ARG A 155 -6.25 13.32 -25.30
CA ARG A 155 -4.83 12.98 -25.50
C ARG A 155 -3.95 13.44 -24.34
N ALA A 156 -4.18 14.66 -23.82
CA ALA A 156 -3.47 15.17 -22.66
C ALA A 156 -3.76 14.34 -21.40
N LEU A 157 -5.01 13.90 -21.22
CA LEU A 157 -5.40 13.01 -20.14
C LEU A 157 -4.77 11.62 -20.29
N ALA A 158 -4.78 11.04 -21.48
CA ALA A 158 -4.15 9.76 -21.78
C ALA A 158 -2.66 9.76 -21.41
N LYS A 159 -1.95 10.85 -21.77
CA LYS A 159 -0.54 11.02 -21.36
C LYS A 159 -0.37 10.99 -19.84
N LYS A 160 -1.19 11.73 -19.10
CA LYS A 160 -1.17 11.72 -17.62
C LYS A 160 -1.45 10.34 -17.03
N VAL A 161 -2.39 9.59 -17.62
CA VAL A 161 -2.70 8.21 -17.21
C VAL A 161 -1.49 7.30 -17.43
N ARG A 162 -0.82 7.39 -18.57
CA ARG A 162 0.41 6.61 -18.82
C ARG A 162 1.54 6.95 -17.84
N GLU A 163 1.74 8.24 -17.58
CA GLU A 163 2.72 8.70 -16.57
C GLU A 163 2.37 8.19 -15.17
N PHE A 164 1.09 8.18 -14.81
CA PHE A 164 0.62 7.63 -13.54
C PHE A 164 0.92 6.13 -13.43
N VAL A 165 0.63 5.36 -14.49
CA VAL A 165 0.91 3.91 -14.52
C VAL A 165 2.41 3.64 -14.43
N ALA A 166 3.23 4.41 -15.15
CA ALA A 166 4.69 4.28 -15.11
C ALA A 166 5.28 4.54 -13.70
N LYS A 167 4.64 5.43 -12.93
CA LYS A 167 5.03 5.76 -11.54
C LYS A 167 4.43 4.83 -10.50
N MET A 168 3.54 3.90 -10.89
CA MET A 168 2.98 2.95 -9.92
C MET A 168 4.08 2.02 -9.39
N PRO A 169 4.29 1.93 -8.08
CA PRO A 169 5.26 1.02 -7.49
C PRO A 169 4.79 -0.43 -7.68
N ASP A 170 5.75 -1.35 -7.77
CA ASP A 170 5.45 -2.76 -7.73
C ASP A 170 5.03 -3.20 -6.32
N PRO A 171 4.12 -4.18 -6.20
CA PRO A 171 3.78 -4.76 -4.92
C PRO A 171 5.00 -5.52 -4.38
N GLU A 172 5.52 -5.05 -3.27
CA GLU A 172 6.66 -5.65 -2.59
C GLU A 172 6.28 -5.96 -1.14
N THR A 173 6.56 -7.17 -0.71
CA THR A 173 6.32 -7.62 0.67
C THR A 173 7.53 -7.29 1.56
N ARG A 174 7.33 -7.31 2.89
CA ARG A 174 8.44 -7.11 3.83
C ARG A 174 9.50 -8.21 3.68
N ARG A 175 9.08 -9.43 3.40
CA ARG A 175 9.98 -10.55 3.08
C ARG A 175 10.87 -10.25 1.87
N GLU A 176 10.29 -9.83 0.78
CA GLU A 176 11.02 -9.48 -0.45
C GLU A 176 11.99 -8.32 -0.24
N GLN A 177 11.57 -7.30 0.53
CA GLN A 177 12.47 -6.21 0.91
C GLN A 177 13.69 -6.71 1.68
N LEU A 178 13.47 -7.56 2.69
CA LEU A 178 14.55 -8.15 3.48
C LEU A 178 15.47 -9.02 2.62
N MET A 179 14.94 -9.80 1.70
CA MET A 179 15.76 -10.59 0.75
C MET A 179 16.64 -9.68 -0.11
N ARG A 180 16.09 -8.59 -0.62
CA ARG A 180 16.83 -7.60 -1.41
C ARG A 180 17.90 -6.89 -0.57
N GLU A 181 17.57 -6.48 0.66
CA GLU A 181 18.51 -5.87 1.60
C GLU A 181 19.70 -6.80 1.90
N LEU A 182 19.43 -8.07 2.16
CA LEU A 182 20.45 -9.09 2.41
C LEU A 182 21.31 -9.36 1.19
N ALA A 183 20.72 -9.46 0.00
CA ALA A 183 21.46 -9.66 -1.26
C ALA A 183 22.40 -8.46 -1.52
N SER A 184 21.91 -7.24 -1.31
CA SER A 184 22.71 -6.02 -1.48
C SER A 184 23.86 -5.95 -0.47
N ALA A 185 23.64 -6.34 0.79
CA ALA A 185 24.68 -6.39 1.82
C ALA A 185 25.76 -7.45 1.46
N ALA A 186 25.36 -8.63 1.03
CA ALA A 186 26.27 -9.68 0.61
C ALA A 186 27.12 -9.25 -0.59
N GLN A 187 26.54 -8.51 -1.53
CA GLN A 187 27.26 -8.00 -2.69
C GLN A 187 28.30 -6.94 -2.30
N ARG A 188 27.98 -6.02 -1.37
CA ARG A 188 28.93 -5.05 -0.83
C ARG A 188 30.11 -5.74 -0.16
N THR A 189 29.85 -6.71 0.70
CA THR A 189 30.90 -7.49 1.39
C THR A 189 31.79 -8.25 0.41
N ARG A 190 31.26 -8.70 -0.73
CA ARG A 190 32.06 -9.35 -1.79
C ARG A 190 32.95 -8.36 -2.52
N ILE A 191 32.50 -7.13 -2.76
CA ILE A 191 33.28 -6.09 -3.41
C ILE A 191 34.42 -5.66 -2.49
N ASP A 192 34.15 -5.45 -1.20
CA ASP A 192 35.16 -5.05 -0.21
C ASP A 192 36.21 -6.15 0.06
N ARG A 193 35.85 -7.43 -0.17
CA ARG A 193 36.77 -8.57 -0.02
C ARG A 193 37.59 -8.90 -1.27
N LYS A 194 37.36 -8.24 -2.43
CA LYS A 194 38.26 -8.39 -3.55
C LYS A 194 39.59 -7.76 -3.16
N PRO A 195 40.70 -8.52 -3.04
CA PRO A 195 42.00 -7.97 -2.72
C PRO A 195 42.38 -6.99 -3.83
N ASN A 196 42.95 -5.86 -3.43
CA ASN A 196 43.45 -4.80 -4.29
C ASN A 196 44.74 -5.33 -4.95
N ILE A 197 44.62 -6.26 -5.89
CA ILE A 197 45.75 -6.91 -6.59
C ILE A 197 46.51 -5.89 -7.44
N ASP A 198 45.86 -4.82 -7.86
CA ASP A 198 46.48 -3.80 -8.72
C ASP A 198 47.39 -2.79 -7.95
N ARG A 199 47.33 -2.71 -6.63
CA ARG A 199 48.28 -1.84 -5.88
C ARG A 199 49.62 -2.49 -5.60
N GLN A 200 49.77 -3.79 -5.65
CA GLN A 200 51.06 -4.45 -5.41
C GLN A 200 51.92 -4.51 -6.66
N ALA A 201 51.36 -4.50 -7.86
CA ALA A 201 52.09 -4.51 -9.10
C ALA A 201 52.81 -3.16 -9.38
N GLN A 202 52.30 -2.04 -8.88
CA GLN A 202 52.92 -0.72 -9.10
C GLN A 202 54.04 -0.39 -8.11
N ASN A 203 54.15 -1.10 -6.98
CA ASN A 203 55.22 -0.86 -5.99
C ASN A 203 56.46 -1.73 -6.20
N SER A 204 56.39 -2.77 -7.02
CA SER A 204 57.53 -3.64 -7.35
C SER A 204 58.40 -3.08 -8.46
N GLY A 205 57.92 -2.06 -9.19
CA GLY A 205 58.65 -1.47 -10.32
C GLY A 205 59.57 -0.25 -9.97
N LYS A 206 59.65 0.15 -8.69
CA LYS A 206 60.39 1.33 -8.30
C LYS A 206 61.61 1.07 -7.41
N LYS A 207 62.15 -0.12 -7.42
CA LYS A 207 63.38 -0.47 -6.68
C LYS A 207 64.46 -1.12 -7.56
N ILE A 208 64.77 -0.53 -8.70
CA ILE A 208 66.01 -0.77 -9.45
C ILE A 208 66.36 0.56 -10.16
N ARG A 209 67.11 1.42 -9.47
CA ARG A 209 68.12 2.34 -9.99
C ARG A 209 68.90 2.92 -8.80
#